data_bc526776edc42623868719af070286e9
#
_entry.id   bc526776edc42623868719af070286e9
#
_cell.length_a   1.000
_cell.length_b   1.000
_cell.length_c   1.000
_cell.angle_alpha   90.00
_cell.angle_beta   90.00
_cell.angle_gamma   90.00
#
_symmetry.space_group_name_H-M   'P 1'
#
loop_
_entity.id
_entity.type
_entity.pdbx_description
1 polymer ?
#
loop_
_entity_poly.entity_id
_entity_poly.type
_entity_poly.pdbx_seq_one_letter_code
_entity_poly.pdbx_strand_id
1 'polypeptide(L)'
;MISSDRRRRRALAHYEELARIGKVLASPVRLRLLDLLRQGSRNVDELAEAAGATVANSSRHLQQMRSARLVSAEREGKNVRYRIADESVSAAYGLLRGLAESILPEMDVLRRELGALEAGEREELLGRIARSEVTLVDARPVEEYRAGHLPGARSMPLDELPGRVHEIPREREVVAYCRGPYCPMATRAVEILCAAGYRARHLDLGVPDLRARSVPITKSEEPRRAKPTAGHRSRSTPRKQRKVP
;
A
#
# COMPACT_ATOMS: atom_id res chain seq x y z
N MET A 1 29.70 22.58 37.63
CA MET A 1 29.69 23.08 36.25
C MET A 1 29.62 21.97 35.20
N ILE A 2 30.32 20.84 35.32
CA ILE A 2 30.33 19.73 34.34
C ILE A 2 28.92 19.07 34.14
N SER A 3 28.07 19.07 35.18
CA SER A 3 26.73 18.44 35.12
C SER A 3 25.72 19.20 34.23
N SER A 4 25.75 20.54 34.18
CA SER A 4 24.79 21.34 33.41
C SER A 4 25.11 21.32 31.89
N ASP A 5 26.38 21.37 31.53
CA ASP A 5 26.81 21.29 30.12
C ASP A 5 26.50 19.90 29.51
N ARG A 6 26.70 18.83 30.28
CA ARG A 6 26.35 17.47 29.88
C ARG A 6 24.83 17.30 29.65
N ARG A 7 23.98 17.88 30.50
CA ARG A 7 22.53 17.90 30.35
C ARG A 7 22.11 18.68 29.11
N ARG A 8 22.71 19.85 28.87
CA ARG A 8 22.46 20.70 27.71
C ARG A 8 22.81 19.96 26.41
N ARG A 9 23.97 19.33 26.33
CA ARG A 9 24.38 18.53 25.16
C ARG A 9 23.42 17.38 24.90
N ARG A 10 22.98 16.66 25.94
CA ARG A 10 21.97 15.60 25.81
C ARG A 10 20.59 16.13 25.34
N ALA A 11 20.20 17.30 25.84
CA ALA A 11 18.96 17.96 25.41
C ALA A 11 19.02 18.39 23.94
N LEU A 12 20.20 18.70 23.39
CA LEU A 12 20.35 19.04 21.97
C LEU A 12 20.41 17.80 21.06
N ALA A 13 20.88 16.66 21.57
CA ALA A 13 21.05 15.44 20.79
C ALA A 13 19.74 14.91 20.22
N HIS A 14 18.57 15.16 20.86
CA HIS A 14 17.28 14.74 20.30
C HIS A 14 16.95 15.46 18.99
N TYR A 15 17.38 16.74 18.82
CA TYR A 15 17.19 17.44 17.55
C TYR A 15 18.01 16.83 16.42
N GLU A 16 19.20 16.27 16.72
CA GLU A 16 20.02 15.56 15.75
C GLU A 16 19.32 14.29 15.26
N GLU A 17 18.69 13.54 16.18
CA GLU A 17 17.90 12.34 15.82
C GLU A 17 16.64 12.69 15.03
N LEU A 18 15.92 13.76 15.40
CA LEU A 18 14.78 14.26 14.61
C LEU A 18 15.23 14.70 13.21
N ALA A 19 16.34 15.45 13.13
CA ALA A 19 16.90 15.89 11.85
C ALA A 19 17.37 14.71 10.99
N ARG A 20 17.83 13.61 11.59
CA ARG A 20 18.18 12.38 10.89
C ARG A 20 16.96 11.78 10.18
N ILE A 21 15.82 11.70 10.87
CA ILE A 21 14.55 11.25 10.24
C ILE A 21 14.13 12.21 9.13
N GLY A 22 14.14 13.52 9.38
CA GLY A 22 13.80 14.55 8.40
C GLY A 22 14.64 14.45 7.13
N LYS A 23 15.96 14.25 7.26
CA LYS A 23 16.88 14.06 6.12
C LYS A 23 16.51 12.81 5.29
N VAL A 24 16.06 11.75 5.92
CA VAL A 24 15.63 10.54 5.20
C VAL A 24 14.31 10.78 4.50
N LEU A 25 13.39 11.54 5.08
CA LEU A 25 12.11 11.86 4.43
C LEU A 25 12.27 12.89 3.30
N ALA A 26 13.29 13.73 3.29
CA ALA A 26 13.54 14.76 2.27
C ALA A 26 13.99 14.15 0.92
N SER A 27 13.17 13.29 0.32
CA SER A 27 13.39 12.72 -1.02
C SER A 27 12.09 12.23 -1.62
N PRO A 28 11.72 12.71 -2.83
CA PRO A 28 10.49 12.27 -3.50
C PRO A 28 10.42 10.76 -3.69
N VAL A 29 11.54 10.12 -4.05
CA VAL A 29 11.59 8.65 -4.25
C VAL A 29 11.31 7.92 -2.94
N ARG A 30 11.89 8.35 -1.82
CA ARG A 30 11.66 7.72 -0.51
C ARG A 30 10.23 7.91 -0.02
N LEU A 31 9.66 9.10 -0.21
CA LEU A 31 8.25 9.35 0.10
C LEU A 31 7.34 8.44 -0.72
N ARG A 32 7.62 8.29 -2.03
CA ARG A 32 6.85 7.38 -2.89
C ARG A 32 6.96 5.91 -2.46
N LEU A 33 8.17 5.46 -2.13
CA LEU A 33 8.37 4.09 -1.61
C LEU A 33 7.65 3.86 -0.27
N LEU A 34 7.66 4.85 0.63
CA LEU A 34 6.90 4.78 1.88
C LEU A 34 5.40 4.70 1.63
N ASP A 35 4.87 5.49 0.72
CA ASP A 35 3.45 5.47 0.39
C ASP A 35 3.01 4.11 -0.18
N LEU A 36 3.83 3.50 -1.03
CA LEU A 36 3.61 2.14 -1.53
C LEU A 36 3.64 1.10 -0.40
N LEU A 37 4.59 1.21 0.53
CA LEU A 37 4.72 0.29 1.66
C LEU A 37 3.60 0.46 2.71
N ARG A 38 2.94 1.61 2.76
CA ARG A 38 1.73 1.82 3.57
C ARG A 38 0.54 0.99 3.07
N GLN A 39 0.52 0.64 1.79
CA GLN A 39 -0.52 -0.21 1.18
C GLN A 39 -0.30 -1.70 1.46
N GLY A 40 0.93 -2.12 1.75
CA GLY A 40 1.28 -3.51 2.01
C GLY A 40 2.77 -3.78 1.83
N SER A 41 3.24 -4.95 2.31
CA SER A 41 4.63 -5.38 2.13
C SER A 41 4.92 -5.74 0.68
N ARG A 42 6.16 -5.44 0.22
CA ARG A 42 6.60 -5.68 -1.17
C ARG A 42 8.07 -6.05 -1.23
N ASN A 43 8.47 -6.75 -2.29
CA ASN A 43 9.88 -6.91 -2.63
C ASN A 43 10.44 -5.66 -3.36
N VAL A 44 11.73 -5.62 -3.61
CA VAL A 44 12.39 -4.46 -4.23
C VAL A 44 11.99 -4.26 -5.70
N ASP A 45 11.74 -5.35 -6.44
CA ASP A 45 11.37 -5.30 -7.85
C ASP A 45 9.96 -4.69 -8.01
N GLU A 46 8.99 -5.17 -7.23
CA GLU A 46 7.62 -4.63 -7.14
C GLU A 46 7.62 -3.14 -6.76
N LEU A 47 8.51 -2.74 -5.83
CA LEU A 47 8.63 -1.34 -5.40
C LEU A 47 9.26 -0.47 -6.48
N ALA A 48 10.28 -0.97 -7.18
CA ALA A 48 10.96 -0.26 -8.24
C ALA A 48 10.01 0.01 -9.41
N GLU A 49 9.29 -1.01 -9.86
CA GLU A 49 8.27 -0.92 -10.90
C GLU A 49 7.17 0.09 -10.53
N ALA A 50 6.54 -0.09 -9.37
CA ALA A 50 5.46 0.79 -8.90
C ALA A 50 5.93 2.23 -8.65
N ALA A 51 7.20 2.44 -8.28
CA ALA A 51 7.79 3.76 -8.10
C ALA A 51 8.30 4.40 -9.40
N GLY A 52 8.35 3.67 -10.52
CA GLY A 52 8.96 4.13 -11.76
C GLY A 52 10.46 4.42 -11.59
N ALA A 53 11.18 3.59 -10.84
CA ALA A 53 12.59 3.75 -10.52
C ALA A 53 13.36 2.45 -10.84
N THR A 54 14.68 2.54 -10.95
CA THR A 54 15.50 1.32 -11.12
C THR A 54 15.57 0.54 -9.81
N VAL A 55 15.72 -0.79 -9.90
CA VAL A 55 15.90 -1.69 -8.75
C VAL A 55 17.10 -1.26 -7.89
N ALA A 56 18.20 -0.89 -8.52
CA ALA A 56 19.40 -0.43 -7.81
C ALA A 56 19.15 0.85 -7.02
N ASN A 57 18.45 1.83 -7.60
CA ASN A 57 18.09 3.07 -6.92
C ASN A 57 17.11 2.81 -5.77
N SER A 58 16.07 2.02 -6.01
CA SER A 58 15.08 1.64 -4.99
C SER A 58 15.75 0.89 -3.83
N SER A 59 16.64 -0.06 -4.12
CA SER A 59 17.40 -0.80 -3.09
C SER A 59 18.23 0.14 -2.21
N ARG A 60 18.94 1.10 -2.81
CA ARG A 60 19.73 2.09 -2.06
C ARG A 60 18.84 2.93 -1.14
N HIS A 61 17.69 3.40 -1.61
CA HIS A 61 16.75 4.16 -0.82
C HIS A 61 16.11 3.34 0.30
N LEU A 62 15.76 2.08 0.03
CA LEU A 62 15.23 1.16 1.04
C LEU A 62 16.27 0.86 2.14
N GLN A 63 17.55 0.71 1.80
CA GLN A 63 18.61 0.56 2.79
C GLN A 63 18.77 1.81 3.68
N GLN A 64 18.69 3.02 3.10
CA GLN A 64 18.71 4.27 3.88
C GLN A 64 17.52 4.36 4.84
N MET A 65 16.31 4.04 4.38
CA MET A 65 15.10 4.02 5.21
C MET A 65 15.19 2.94 6.30
N ARG A 66 15.77 1.78 5.98
CA ARG A 66 15.99 0.70 6.97
C ARG A 66 17.00 1.13 8.05
N SER A 67 18.10 1.78 7.68
CA SER A 67 19.08 2.31 8.63
C SER A 67 18.48 3.38 9.55
N ALA A 68 17.48 4.12 9.07
CA ALA A 68 16.69 5.07 9.87
C ALA A 68 15.51 4.42 10.61
N ARG A 69 15.33 3.10 10.51
CA ARG A 69 14.24 2.33 11.13
C ARG A 69 12.83 2.75 10.68
N LEU A 70 12.70 3.33 9.49
CA LEU A 70 11.40 3.66 8.91
C LEU A 70 10.77 2.45 8.22
N VAL A 71 11.60 1.53 7.71
CA VAL A 71 11.16 0.27 7.12
C VAL A 71 11.91 -0.89 7.73
N SER A 72 11.26 -2.04 7.78
CA SER A 72 11.87 -3.32 8.11
C SER A 72 11.94 -4.19 6.87
N ALA A 73 12.83 -5.18 6.88
CA ALA A 73 13.02 -6.13 5.81
C ALA A 73 13.05 -7.53 6.39
N GLU A 74 12.29 -8.44 5.81
CA GLU A 74 12.18 -9.83 6.21
C GLU A 74 12.50 -10.72 5.01
N ARG A 75 13.23 -11.81 5.26
CA ARG A 75 13.59 -12.74 4.19
C ARG A 75 12.47 -13.76 4.02
N GLU A 76 11.92 -13.83 2.82
CA GLU A 76 10.90 -14.78 2.43
C GLU A 76 11.44 -15.67 1.28
N GLY A 77 12.00 -16.81 1.65
CA GLY A 77 12.69 -17.70 0.69
C GLY A 77 13.91 -17.02 0.04
N LYS A 78 13.84 -16.83 -1.28
CA LYS A 78 14.89 -16.15 -2.06
C LYS A 78 14.74 -14.63 -2.09
N ASN A 79 13.58 -14.11 -1.72
CA ASN A 79 13.23 -12.70 -1.79
C ASN A 79 13.37 -12.00 -0.44
N VAL A 80 13.53 -10.68 -0.48
CA VAL A 80 13.48 -9.81 0.68
C VAL A 80 12.24 -8.93 0.54
N ARG A 81 11.31 -9.06 1.48
CA ARG A 81 10.12 -8.21 1.55
C ARG A 81 10.35 -7.06 2.52
N TYR A 82 10.02 -5.88 2.06
CA TYR A 82 10.04 -4.66 2.85
C TYR A 82 8.63 -4.34 3.35
N ARG A 83 8.55 -3.75 4.53
CA ARG A 83 7.30 -3.24 5.12
C ARG A 83 7.59 -1.99 5.95
N ILE A 84 6.57 -1.20 6.22
CA ILE A 84 6.62 -0.15 7.24
C ILE A 84 7.08 -0.78 8.56
N ALA A 85 8.04 -0.15 9.24
CA ALA A 85 8.61 -0.70 10.48
C ALA A 85 7.62 -0.64 11.65
N ASP A 86 6.83 0.42 11.71
CA ASP A 86 5.84 0.68 12.75
C ASP A 86 4.72 1.56 12.21
N GLU A 87 3.50 1.44 12.76
CA GLU A 87 2.35 2.22 12.30
C GLU A 87 2.56 3.74 12.49
N SER A 88 3.38 4.14 13.46
CA SER A 88 3.77 5.55 13.65
C SER A 88 4.46 6.16 12.42
N VAL A 89 5.17 5.36 11.62
CA VAL A 89 5.77 5.81 10.35
C VAL A 89 4.68 6.13 9.33
N SER A 90 3.65 5.29 9.25
CA SER A 90 2.49 5.53 8.39
C SER A 90 1.75 6.79 8.81
N ALA A 91 1.54 6.97 10.11
CA ALA A 91 0.91 8.16 10.67
C ALA A 91 1.75 9.43 10.40
N ALA A 92 3.07 9.37 10.61
CA ALA A 92 3.98 10.48 10.33
C ALA A 92 3.97 10.91 8.86
N TYR A 93 3.92 9.94 7.93
CA TYR A 93 3.73 10.24 6.50
C TYR A 93 2.40 10.98 6.25
N GLY A 94 1.31 10.51 6.84
CA GLY A 94 -0.01 11.15 6.74
C GLY A 94 -0.01 12.58 7.26
N LEU A 95 0.62 12.83 8.42
CA LEU A 95 0.79 14.16 9.00
C LEU A 95 1.66 15.08 8.12
N LEU A 96 2.78 14.58 7.59
CA LEU A 96 3.63 15.34 6.67
C LEU A 96 2.87 15.74 5.41
N ARG A 97 2.09 14.81 4.82
CA ARG A 97 1.24 15.09 3.67
C ARG A 97 0.18 16.13 4.01
N GLY A 98 -0.56 15.95 5.10
CA GLY A 98 -1.57 16.89 5.55
C GLY A 98 -1.01 18.29 5.84
N LEU A 99 0.21 18.39 6.40
CA LEU A 99 0.90 19.67 6.55
C LEU A 99 1.18 20.31 5.18
N ALA A 100 1.73 19.54 4.22
CA ALA A 100 1.98 20.06 2.87
C ALA A 100 0.67 20.53 2.20
N GLU A 101 -0.41 19.75 2.31
CA GLU A 101 -1.75 20.11 1.81
C GLU A 101 -2.31 21.39 2.44
N SER A 102 -1.98 21.67 3.70
CA SER A 102 -2.48 22.86 4.40
C SER A 102 -1.71 24.15 4.11
N ILE A 103 -0.44 24.06 3.70
CA ILE A 103 0.44 25.25 3.55
C ILE A 103 0.91 25.49 2.13
N LEU A 104 0.80 24.51 1.22
CA LEU A 104 1.25 24.60 -0.17
C LEU A 104 0.04 24.62 -1.11
N PRO A 105 -0.32 25.78 -1.71
CA PRO A 105 -1.44 25.88 -2.66
C PRO A 105 -1.31 24.93 -3.85
N GLU A 106 -0.09 24.59 -4.26
CA GLU A 106 0.20 23.67 -5.35
C GLU A 106 -0.35 22.26 -5.06
N MET A 107 -0.42 21.85 -3.82
CA MET A 107 -0.99 20.55 -3.42
C MET A 107 -2.49 20.50 -3.68
N ASP A 108 -3.19 21.60 -3.48
CA ASP A 108 -4.62 21.69 -3.76
C ASP A 108 -4.91 21.68 -5.26
N VAL A 109 -4.06 22.34 -6.07
CA VAL A 109 -4.13 22.26 -7.54
C VAL A 109 -3.98 20.81 -8.01
N LEU A 110 -2.93 20.12 -7.54
CA LEU A 110 -2.66 18.71 -7.88
C LEU A 110 -3.83 17.79 -7.48
N ARG A 111 -4.42 18.02 -6.32
CA ARG A 111 -5.59 17.23 -5.86
C ARG A 111 -6.79 17.44 -6.77
N ARG A 112 -7.10 18.67 -7.14
CA ARG A 112 -8.23 18.99 -8.04
C ARG A 112 -8.05 18.41 -9.42
N GLU A 113 -6.83 18.49 -9.99
CA GLU A 113 -6.50 17.87 -11.28
C GLU A 113 -6.72 16.34 -11.29
N LEU A 114 -6.57 15.69 -10.14
CA LEU A 114 -6.83 14.26 -9.95
C LEU A 114 -8.28 13.98 -9.53
N GLY A 115 -9.14 15.01 -9.52
CA GLY A 115 -10.57 14.88 -9.21
C GLY A 115 -10.88 14.73 -7.73
N ALA A 116 -10.07 15.31 -6.82
CA ALA A 116 -10.33 15.24 -5.39
C ALA A 116 -11.71 15.78 -5.03
N LEU A 117 -12.38 15.11 -4.10
CA LEU A 117 -13.68 15.48 -3.60
C LEU A 117 -13.57 16.66 -2.62
N GLU A 118 -14.60 17.51 -2.61
CA GLU A 118 -14.78 18.45 -1.52
C GLU A 118 -15.07 17.72 -0.20
N ALA A 119 -14.79 18.38 0.93
CA ALA A 119 -14.91 17.72 2.23
C ALA A 119 -16.33 17.20 2.50
N GLY A 120 -17.36 17.96 2.17
CA GLY A 120 -18.77 17.57 2.34
C GLY A 120 -19.15 16.37 1.47
N GLU A 121 -18.74 16.38 0.20
CA GLU A 121 -18.98 15.26 -0.73
C GLU A 121 -18.29 13.97 -0.28
N ARG A 122 -17.09 14.09 0.26
CA ARG A 122 -16.33 12.95 0.79
C ARG A 122 -17.03 12.32 2.00
N GLU A 123 -17.49 13.13 2.95
CA GLU A 123 -18.19 12.63 4.13
C GLU A 123 -19.56 12.01 3.77
N GLU A 124 -20.29 12.61 2.84
CA GLU A 124 -21.52 12.01 2.29
C GLU A 124 -21.24 10.65 1.68
N LEU A 125 -20.22 10.55 0.84
CA LEU A 125 -19.84 9.31 0.15
C LEU A 125 -19.43 8.23 1.15
N LEU A 126 -18.65 8.58 2.19
CA LEU A 126 -18.30 7.66 3.27
C LEU A 126 -19.54 7.16 4.03
N GLY A 127 -20.50 8.04 4.27
CA GLY A 127 -21.79 7.66 4.87
C GLY A 127 -22.57 6.67 4.02
N ARG A 128 -22.64 6.85 2.71
CA ARG A 128 -23.28 5.93 1.77
C ARG A 128 -22.57 4.58 1.68
N ILE A 129 -21.23 4.60 1.73
CA ILE A 129 -20.41 3.39 1.81
C ILE A 129 -20.74 2.60 3.08
N ALA A 130 -20.78 3.27 4.23
CA ALA A 130 -21.09 2.64 5.52
C ALA A 130 -22.50 2.00 5.55
N ARG A 131 -23.48 2.59 4.85
CA ARG A 131 -24.82 2.03 4.69
C ARG A 131 -24.97 1.02 3.56
N SER A 132 -23.87 0.65 2.90
CA SER A 132 -23.87 -0.29 1.77
C SER A 132 -24.80 0.13 0.60
N GLU A 133 -24.94 1.43 0.37
CA GLU A 133 -25.78 2.00 -0.70
C GLU A 133 -25.09 2.03 -2.07
N VAL A 134 -23.81 1.72 -2.10
CA VAL A 134 -22.95 1.74 -3.31
C VAL A 134 -22.26 0.41 -3.52
N THR A 135 -21.81 0.15 -4.74
CA THR A 135 -20.91 -0.97 -5.04
C THR A 135 -19.47 -0.47 -4.96
N LEU A 136 -18.65 -1.06 -4.08
CA LEU A 136 -17.25 -0.70 -3.92
C LEU A 136 -16.34 -1.49 -4.87
N VAL A 137 -15.44 -0.79 -5.53
CA VAL A 137 -14.39 -1.35 -6.39
C VAL A 137 -13.02 -0.88 -5.91
N ASP A 138 -12.16 -1.81 -5.58
CA ASP A 138 -10.74 -1.56 -5.28
C ASP A 138 -9.94 -1.76 -6.57
N ALA A 139 -9.43 -0.66 -7.12
CA ALA A 139 -8.68 -0.65 -8.38
C ALA A 139 -7.18 -0.95 -8.20
N ARG A 140 -6.74 -1.24 -6.97
CA ARG A 140 -5.34 -1.57 -6.67
C ARG A 140 -4.99 -3.01 -7.06
N PRO A 141 -3.70 -3.33 -7.22
CA PRO A 141 -3.24 -4.71 -7.37
C PRO A 141 -3.79 -5.63 -6.27
N VAL A 142 -4.01 -6.90 -6.61
CA VAL A 142 -4.65 -7.87 -5.72
C VAL A 142 -3.89 -8.06 -4.39
N GLU A 143 -2.59 -7.90 -4.38
CA GLU A 143 -1.74 -8.00 -3.18
C GLU A 143 -2.05 -6.88 -2.17
N GLU A 144 -2.32 -5.65 -2.66
CA GLU A 144 -2.72 -4.53 -1.81
C GLU A 144 -4.14 -4.72 -1.27
N TYR A 145 -5.05 -5.21 -2.10
CA TYR A 145 -6.39 -5.58 -1.66
C TYR A 145 -6.35 -6.61 -0.53
N ARG A 146 -5.54 -7.67 -0.67
CA ARG A 146 -5.37 -8.71 0.35
C ARG A 146 -4.78 -8.16 1.65
N ALA A 147 -3.82 -7.24 1.55
CA ALA A 147 -3.20 -6.60 2.71
C ALA A 147 -4.19 -5.74 3.52
N GLY A 148 -5.25 -5.25 2.88
CA GLY A 148 -6.32 -4.52 3.52
C GLY A 148 -7.20 -3.79 2.52
N HIS A 149 -8.53 -3.90 2.68
CA HIS A 149 -9.53 -3.28 1.81
C HIS A 149 -10.79 -2.88 2.61
N LEU A 150 -11.62 -2.04 2.03
CA LEU A 150 -12.92 -1.69 2.62
C LEU A 150 -13.83 -2.93 2.65
N PRO A 151 -14.61 -3.15 3.73
CA PRO A 151 -15.58 -4.24 3.80
C PRO A 151 -16.54 -4.20 2.62
N GLY A 152 -16.75 -5.36 1.99
CA GLY A 152 -17.62 -5.49 0.83
C GLY A 152 -17.04 -4.96 -0.49
N ALA A 153 -15.83 -4.44 -0.52
CA ALA A 153 -15.18 -4.04 -1.76
C ALA A 153 -14.83 -5.25 -2.64
N ARG A 154 -14.97 -5.08 -3.95
CA ARG A 154 -14.56 -6.05 -4.97
C ARG A 154 -13.16 -5.73 -5.45
N SER A 155 -12.27 -6.72 -5.48
CA SER A 155 -10.96 -6.57 -6.09
C SER A 155 -11.09 -6.55 -7.61
N MET A 156 -10.84 -5.39 -8.20
CA MET A 156 -10.88 -5.14 -9.65
C MET A 156 -9.63 -4.35 -10.06
N PRO A 157 -8.45 -4.99 -10.11
CA PRO A 157 -7.23 -4.34 -10.55
C PRO A 157 -7.45 -3.58 -11.86
N LEU A 158 -6.86 -2.40 -11.98
CA LEU A 158 -7.14 -1.47 -13.09
C LEU A 158 -6.89 -2.09 -14.46
N ASP A 159 -5.89 -2.95 -14.60
CA ASP A 159 -5.54 -3.69 -15.81
C ASP A 159 -6.56 -4.80 -16.17
N GLU A 160 -7.21 -5.40 -15.17
CA GLU A 160 -8.25 -6.42 -15.35
C GLU A 160 -9.64 -5.81 -15.55
N LEU A 161 -9.86 -4.58 -15.07
CA LEU A 161 -11.18 -3.95 -15.00
C LEU A 161 -11.93 -3.94 -16.34
N PRO A 162 -11.30 -3.60 -17.49
CA PRO A 162 -12.01 -3.58 -18.78
C PRO A 162 -12.65 -4.91 -19.15
N GLY A 163 -11.99 -6.02 -18.84
CA GLY A 163 -12.50 -7.38 -19.11
C GLY A 163 -13.55 -7.84 -18.11
N ARG A 164 -13.63 -7.21 -16.95
CA ARG A 164 -14.42 -7.66 -15.79
C ARG A 164 -15.56 -6.72 -15.38
N VAL A 165 -15.79 -5.64 -16.12
CA VAL A 165 -16.87 -4.69 -15.81
C VAL A 165 -18.24 -5.35 -15.72
N HIS A 166 -18.48 -6.42 -16.48
CA HIS A 166 -19.74 -7.17 -16.50
C HIS A 166 -20.03 -7.91 -15.17
N GLU A 167 -19.03 -8.12 -14.31
CA GLU A 167 -19.19 -8.71 -12.98
C GLU A 167 -19.79 -7.72 -11.96
N ILE A 168 -19.85 -6.42 -12.31
CA ILE A 168 -20.32 -5.37 -11.42
C ILE A 168 -21.82 -5.19 -11.56
N PRO A 169 -22.61 -5.24 -10.47
CA PRO A 169 -24.04 -4.98 -10.51
C PRO A 169 -24.36 -3.57 -11.02
N ARG A 170 -25.41 -3.42 -11.85
CA ARG A 170 -25.80 -2.15 -12.47
C ARG A 170 -26.81 -1.33 -11.66
N GLU A 171 -27.38 -1.94 -10.64
CA GLU A 171 -28.50 -1.37 -9.86
C GLU A 171 -28.02 -0.22 -8.93
N ARG A 172 -26.76 -0.17 -8.61
CA ARG A 172 -26.17 0.80 -7.68
C ARG A 172 -25.06 1.61 -8.34
N GLU A 173 -24.84 2.79 -7.81
CA GLU A 173 -23.65 3.57 -8.15
C GLU A 173 -22.38 2.82 -7.73
N VAL A 174 -21.35 2.90 -8.56
CA VAL A 174 -20.03 2.29 -8.29
C VAL A 174 -19.12 3.32 -7.70
N VAL A 175 -18.47 3.01 -6.59
CA VAL A 175 -17.42 3.84 -6.00
C VAL A 175 -16.10 3.10 -6.14
N ALA A 176 -15.21 3.63 -6.97
CA ALA A 176 -13.85 3.14 -7.12
C ALA A 176 -12.90 3.86 -6.16
N TYR A 177 -11.96 3.13 -5.56
CA TYR A 177 -10.90 3.72 -4.75
C TYR A 177 -9.54 3.06 -5.05
N CYS A 178 -8.46 3.74 -4.63
CA CYS A 178 -7.11 3.25 -4.81
C CYS A 178 -6.20 3.63 -3.62
N ARG A 179 -4.98 4.10 -3.88
CA ARG A 179 -3.97 4.38 -2.84
C ARG A 179 -4.18 5.71 -2.11
N GLY A 180 -5.00 6.60 -2.64
CA GLY A 180 -5.29 7.92 -2.04
C GLY A 180 -5.37 9.05 -3.06
N PRO A 181 -5.37 10.31 -2.62
CA PRO A 181 -5.75 11.48 -3.43
C PRO A 181 -4.81 11.79 -4.60
N TYR A 182 -3.57 11.30 -4.56
CA TYR A 182 -2.57 11.53 -5.61
C TYR A 182 -2.35 10.30 -6.51
N CYS A 183 -3.26 9.32 -6.46
CA CYS A 183 -3.17 8.11 -7.25
C CYS A 183 -4.18 8.15 -8.41
N PRO A 184 -3.75 8.10 -9.68
CA PRO A 184 -4.66 8.22 -10.81
C PRO A 184 -5.49 6.94 -11.10
N MET A 185 -5.23 5.83 -10.41
CA MET A 185 -5.89 4.55 -10.71
C MET A 185 -7.40 4.61 -10.51
N ALA A 186 -7.89 5.27 -9.45
CA ALA A 186 -9.34 5.34 -9.20
C ALA A 186 -10.05 6.23 -10.22
N THR A 187 -9.45 7.35 -10.61
CA THR A 187 -9.96 8.22 -11.67
C THR A 187 -10.04 7.46 -12.99
N ARG A 188 -8.98 6.72 -13.34
CA ARG A 188 -8.96 5.88 -14.55
C ARG A 188 -9.99 4.76 -14.48
N ALA A 189 -10.19 4.14 -13.32
CA ALA A 189 -11.24 3.13 -13.14
C ALA A 189 -12.63 3.73 -13.36
N VAL A 190 -12.89 4.94 -12.86
CA VAL A 190 -14.17 5.64 -13.09
C VAL A 190 -14.39 5.93 -14.59
N GLU A 191 -13.36 6.38 -15.31
CA GLU A 191 -13.46 6.58 -16.77
C GLU A 191 -13.89 5.30 -17.51
N ILE A 192 -13.26 4.16 -17.18
CA ILE A 192 -13.58 2.85 -17.76
C ILE A 192 -15.02 2.46 -17.42
N LEU A 193 -15.45 2.61 -16.17
CA LEU A 193 -16.78 2.29 -15.71
C LEU A 193 -17.85 3.16 -16.39
N CYS A 194 -17.61 4.48 -16.47
CA CYS A 194 -18.52 5.39 -17.16
C CYS A 194 -18.63 5.07 -18.65
N ALA A 195 -17.53 4.76 -19.33
CA ALA A 195 -17.53 4.34 -20.72
C ALA A 195 -18.32 3.03 -20.94
N ALA A 196 -18.38 2.17 -19.92
CA ALA A 196 -19.19 0.94 -19.91
C ALA A 196 -20.66 1.17 -19.47
N GLY A 197 -21.09 2.44 -19.27
CA GLY A 197 -22.44 2.83 -18.92
C GLY A 197 -22.81 2.72 -17.45
N TYR A 198 -21.84 2.65 -16.55
CA TYR A 198 -22.06 2.71 -15.09
C TYR A 198 -22.13 4.14 -14.60
N ARG A 199 -22.92 4.38 -13.56
CA ARG A 199 -22.78 5.59 -12.73
C ARG A 199 -21.63 5.33 -11.76
N ALA A 200 -20.51 6.02 -11.94
CA ALA A 200 -19.32 5.77 -11.15
C ALA A 200 -18.71 7.07 -10.62
N ARG A 201 -18.21 7.03 -9.38
CA ARG A 201 -17.43 8.08 -8.73
C ARG A 201 -16.17 7.47 -8.12
N HIS A 202 -15.16 8.29 -7.88
CA HIS A 202 -14.00 7.81 -7.12
C HIS A 202 -14.03 8.33 -5.68
N LEU A 203 -13.46 7.57 -4.76
CA LEU A 203 -13.14 8.01 -3.39
C LEU A 203 -11.66 8.39 -3.37
N ASP A 204 -11.36 9.63 -3.02
CA ASP A 204 -10.01 10.19 -2.95
C ASP A 204 -9.24 9.86 -1.66
N LEU A 205 -9.60 8.76 -1.00
CA LEU A 205 -8.94 8.23 0.20
C LEU A 205 -8.38 6.83 -0.07
N GLY A 206 -7.15 6.59 0.38
CA GLY A 206 -6.56 5.26 0.39
C GLY A 206 -6.82 4.52 1.69
N VAL A 207 -6.57 3.20 1.70
CA VAL A 207 -6.76 2.35 2.90
C VAL A 207 -6.03 2.88 4.13
N PRO A 208 -4.77 3.37 4.05
CA PRO A 208 -4.10 3.96 5.21
C PRO A 208 -4.81 5.20 5.75
N ASP A 209 -5.41 6.02 4.89
CA ASP A 209 -6.14 7.22 5.27
C ASP A 209 -7.47 6.89 5.94
N LEU A 210 -8.16 5.87 5.42
CA LEU A 210 -9.39 5.32 5.98
C LEU A 210 -9.16 4.70 7.36
N ARG A 211 -8.05 3.95 7.51
CA ARG A 211 -7.64 3.38 8.80
C ARG A 211 -7.36 4.46 9.83
N ALA A 212 -6.67 5.55 9.45
CA ALA A 212 -6.42 6.69 10.33
C ALA A 212 -7.71 7.39 10.79
N ARG A 213 -8.81 7.26 10.02
CA ARG A 213 -10.17 7.73 10.36
C ARG A 213 -11.02 6.69 11.09
N SER A 214 -10.41 5.59 11.54
CA SER A 214 -11.10 4.47 12.21
C SER A 214 -12.17 3.79 11.35
N VAL A 215 -12.09 3.89 10.03
CA VAL A 215 -12.94 3.13 9.11
C VAL A 215 -12.51 1.66 9.17
N PRO A 216 -13.45 0.71 9.30
CA PRO A 216 -13.13 -0.72 9.33
C PRO A 216 -12.39 -1.15 8.06
N ILE A 217 -11.34 -1.97 8.23
CA ILE A 217 -10.56 -2.54 7.13
C ILE A 217 -10.53 -4.05 7.28
N THR A 218 -10.91 -4.75 6.24
CA THR A 218 -10.85 -6.21 6.12
C THR A 218 -9.51 -6.61 5.53
N LYS A 219 -8.98 -7.76 5.95
CA LYS A 219 -7.83 -8.42 5.31
C LYS A 219 -8.32 -9.74 4.74
N SER A 220 -7.88 -10.08 3.53
CA SER A 220 -8.07 -11.41 2.98
C SER A 220 -6.85 -12.26 3.32
N GLU A 221 -7.06 -13.43 3.89
CA GLU A 221 -5.96 -14.37 4.11
C GLU A 221 -5.40 -14.83 2.76
N GLU A 222 -4.08 -14.86 2.63
CA GLU A 222 -3.46 -15.63 1.55
C GLU A 222 -3.90 -17.10 1.67
N PRO A 223 -4.31 -17.76 0.58
CA PRO A 223 -4.46 -19.20 0.61
C PRO A 223 -3.10 -19.75 1.07
N ARG A 224 -3.07 -20.40 2.24
CA ARG A 224 -1.84 -21.04 2.76
C ARG A 224 -1.32 -21.93 1.64
N ARG A 225 -0.15 -21.58 1.08
CA ARG A 225 0.54 -22.48 0.14
C ARG A 225 0.67 -23.81 0.86
N ALA A 226 -0.04 -24.82 0.36
CA ALA A 226 0.06 -26.18 0.83
C ALA A 226 1.56 -26.54 0.86
N LYS A 227 2.08 -26.88 2.03
CA LYS A 227 3.44 -27.41 2.14
C LYS A 227 3.53 -28.56 1.15
N PRO A 228 4.55 -28.63 0.27
CA PRO A 228 4.70 -29.78 -0.60
C PRO A 228 4.74 -31.01 0.29
N THR A 229 3.77 -31.90 0.13
CA THR A 229 3.75 -33.20 0.80
C THR A 229 5.03 -33.91 0.40
N ALA A 230 5.88 -34.20 1.38
CA ALA A 230 7.11 -34.95 1.19
C ALA A 230 6.72 -36.26 0.50
N GLY A 231 7.09 -36.38 -0.77
CA GLY A 231 6.81 -37.56 -1.57
C GLY A 231 7.35 -38.80 -0.85
N HIS A 232 6.46 -39.73 -0.60
CA HIS A 232 6.77 -41.05 -0.06
C HIS A 232 7.75 -41.73 -1.03
N ARG A 233 9.05 -41.71 -0.69
CA ARG A 233 10.06 -42.47 -1.44
C ARG A 233 9.77 -43.96 -1.18
N SER A 234 9.12 -44.59 -2.12
CA SER A 234 9.03 -46.05 -2.20
C SER A 234 10.45 -46.59 -2.35
N ARG A 235 10.92 -47.28 -1.32
CA ARG A 235 12.16 -48.07 -1.36
C ARG A 235 11.92 -49.27 -2.27
N SER A 236 12.41 -49.21 -3.50
CA SER A 236 12.55 -50.41 -4.35
C SER A 236 13.77 -51.19 -3.88
N THR A 237 13.50 -52.35 -3.31
CA THR A 237 14.52 -53.38 -2.93
C THR A 237 15.13 -53.98 -4.20
N PRO A 238 16.45 -54.12 -4.35
CA PRO A 238 17.04 -54.79 -5.50
C PRO A 238 16.89 -56.30 -5.36
N ARG A 239 16.24 -56.92 -6.31
CA ARG A 239 16.09 -58.38 -6.48
C ARG A 239 17.43 -59.02 -6.85
N LYS A 240 18.02 -59.80 -5.91
CA LYS A 240 19.23 -60.63 -6.19
C LYS A 240 18.90 -61.66 -7.25
N GLN A 241 19.64 -61.62 -8.36
CA GLN A 241 19.67 -62.70 -9.34
C GLN A 241 20.51 -63.83 -8.79
N ARG A 242 19.87 -64.98 -8.63
CA ARG A 242 20.50 -66.29 -8.27
C ARG A 242 21.04 -66.89 -9.56
N LYS A 243 22.39 -67.09 -9.68
CA LYS A 243 22.99 -67.99 -10.64
C LYS A 243 22.80 -69.43 -10.20
N VAL A 244 22.43 -70.30 -11.08
CA VAL A 244 22.38 -71.74 -10.96
C VAL A 244 23.22 -72.32 -12.10
N PRO A 245 23.93 -73.47 -11.87
CA PRO A 245 25.19 -73.92 -12.46
C PRO A 245 25.08 -74.31 -13.94
#